data_17ca07b2c2ab26d640f3887ae22007d7
#
_entry.id   17ca07b2c2ab26d640f3887ae22007d7
#
_cell.length_a   1.000
_cell.length_b   1.000
_cell.length_c   1.000
_cell.angle_alpha   90.00
_cell.angle_beta   90.00
_cell.angle_gamma   90.00
#
_symmetry.space_group_name_H-M   'P 1'
#
loop_
_entity.id
_entity.type
_entity.pdbx_description
1 polymer ?
#
loop_
_entity_poly.entity_id
_entity_poly.type
_entity_poly.pdbx_seq_one_letter_code
_entity_poly.pdbx_strand_id
1 'polypeptide(L)'
;LVGVCHVLRYHPYFAKIRELVASGRLGHVVSVNHTASVGLDRATHSYVRGIFRRESEANPILLAKCCHDIDFLLWLTGSHCRRLSSFGSLRWFRAENAPEGSAARCLDCRIESECPFSARDLYYVRRDWVSNFDVPPGATLDATILEELRTGMLGRCVYRCDNDVVDHQLLSMEM
;
A
#
# COMPACT_ATOMS: atom_id res chain seq x y z
N LEU A 1 -5.92 -22.15 17.20
CA LEU A 1 -6.06 -20.74 17.55
C LEU A 1 -5.51 -19.87 16.41
N VAL A 2 -6.28 -18.89 15.96
CA VAL A 2 -5.84 -17.89 14.99
C VAL A 2 -5.77 -16.56 15.71
N GLY A 3 -4.63 -15.84 15.59
CA GLY A 3 -4.45 -14.49 16.10
C GLY A 3 -4.34 -13.51 14.94
N VAL A 4 -5.13 -12.44 14.97
CA VAL A 4 -5.02 -11.35 14.00
C VAL A 4 -4.26 -10.20 14.66
N CYS A 5 -3.13 -9.81 14.06
CA CYS A 5 -2.24 -8.81 14.62
C CYS A 5 -2.62 -7.40 14.11
N HIS A 6 -3.51 -6.72 14.81
CA HIS A 6 -3.82 -5.30 14.57
C HIS A 6 -2.84 -4.42 15.36
N VAL A 7 -1.64 -4.24 14.79
CA VAL A 7 -0.46 -3.65 15.47
C VAL A 7 -0.66 -2.22 15.96
N LEU A 8 -1.57 -1.44 15.37
CA LEU A 8 -1.80 -0.05 15.76
C LEU A 8 -2.24 0.08 17.21
N ARG A 9 -2.98 -0.87 17.73
CA ARG A 9 -3.42 -0.88 19.14
C ARG A 9 -2.27 -0.89 20.15
N TYR A 10 -1.11 -1.44 19.75
CA TYR A 10 0.07 -1.60 20.62
C TYR A 10 1.10 -0.48 20.42
N HIS A 11 0.90 0.41 19.46
CA HIS A 11 1.78 1.54 19.25
C HIS A 11 1.52 2.62 20.31
N PRO A 12 2.54 3.12 21.04
CA PRO A 12 2.37 4.05 22.15
C PRO A 12 1.56 5.31 21.82
N TYR A 13 1.74 5.84 20.61
CA TYR A 13 1.00 6.99 20.11
C TYR A 13 -0.51 6.72 20.04
N PHE A 14 -0.92 5.62 19.42
CA PHE A 14 -2.33 5.26 19.29
C PHE A 14 -2.95 4.84 20.63
N ALA A 15 -2.20 4.16 21.47
CA ALA A 15 -2.62 3.84 22.84
C ALA A 15 -2.89 5.11 23.65
N LYS A 16 -2.04 6.14 23.51
CA LYS A 16 -2.25 7.44 24.19
C LYS A 16 -3.48 8.17 23.68
N ILE A 17 -3.74 8.17 22.39
CA ILE A 17 -4.98 8.75 21.83
C ILE A 17 -6.21 8.03 22.43
N ARG A 18 -6.20 6.71 22.46
CA ARG A 18 -7.29 5.92 23.04
C ARG A 18 -7.50 6.23 24.52
N GLU A 19 -6.43 6.35 25.31
CA GLU A 19 -6.50 6.74 26.72
C GLU A 19 -7.18 8.11 26.89
N LEU A 20 -6.79 9.11 26.10
CA LEU A 20 -7.36 10.45 26.15
C LEU A 20 -8.86 10.45 25.82
N VAL A 21 -9.26 9.72 24.78
CA VAL A 21 -10.68 9.58 24.42
C VAL A 21 -11.44 8.87 25.54
N ALA A 22 -10.93 7.74 26.02
CA ALA A 22 -11.60 6.93 27.06
C ALA A 22 -11.69 7.63 28.43
N SER A 23 -10.77 8.56 28.72
CA SER A 23 -10.78 9.32 29.97
C SER A 23 -11.92 10.34 30.08
N GLY A 24 -12.64 10.59 29.00
CA GLY A 24 -13.71 11.62 28.95
C GLY A 24 -13.20 13.07 28.93
N ARG A 25 -11.87 13.30 28.97
CA ARG A 25 -11.29 14.66 28.97
C ARG A 25 -11.62 15.47 27.72
N LEU A 26 -11.88 14.79 26.60
CA LEU A 26 -12.28 15.43 25.34
C LEU A 26 -13.80 15.60 25.22
N GLY A 27 -14.55 15.17 26.22
CA GLY A 27 -16.00 15.13 26.16
C GLY A 27 -16.50 13.98 25.25
N HIS A 28 -17.69 14.17 24.70
CA HIS A 28 -18.31 13.19 23.82
C HIS A 28 -17.75 13.30 22.39
N VAL A 29 -17.28 12.19 21.82
CA VAL A 29 -16.80 12.16 20.45
C VAL A 29 -17.99 12.15 19.49
N VAL A 30 -18.14 13.21 18.72
CA VAL A 30 -19.24 13.38 17.75
C VAL A 30 -18.86 12.81 16.39
N SER A 31 -17.63 13.02 15.96
CA SER A 31 -17.11 12.53 14.67
C SER A 31 -15.59 12.32 14.70
N VAL A 32 -15.11 11.45 13.84
CA VAL A 32 -13.68 11.20 13.63
C VAL A 32 -13.38 11.25 12.14
N ASN A 33 -12.41 12.06 11.75
CA ASN A 33 -11.82 12.01 10.42
C ASN A 33 -10.43 11.36 10.52
N HIS A 34 -10.24 10.28 9.76
CA HIS A 34 -8.98 9.55 9.72
C HIS A 34 -8.46 9.47 8.29
N THR A 35 -7.22 9.85 8.09
CA THR A 35 -6.55 9.73 6.79
C THR A 35 -5.38 8.77 6.91
N ALA A 36 -5.40 7.72 6.11
CA ALA A 36 -4.33 6.74 6.00
C ALA A 36 -3.63 6.89 4.65
N SER A 37 -2.45 7.47 4.65
CA SER A 37 -1.63 7.60 3.44
C SER A 37 -0.70 6.40 3.30
N VAL A 38 -0.72 5.77 2.12
CA VAL A 38 0.25 4.74 1.76
C VAL A 38 1.39 5.42 1.02
N GLY A 39 2.62 5.33 1.53
CA GLY A 39 3.79 5.90 0.87
C GLY A 39 3.97 5.36 -0.56
N LEU A 40 4.49 6.19 -1.47
CA LEU A 40 4.59 5.88 -2.90
C LEU A 40 5.34 4.56 -3.17
N ASP A 41 6.46 4.34 -2.50
CA ASP A 41 7.26 3.13 -2.66
C ASP A 41 6.46 1.88 -2.25
N ARG A 42 5.76 1.96 -1.11
CA ARG A 42 4.90 0.87 -0.65
C ARG A 42 3.73 0.62 -1.59
N ALA A 43 3.09 1.68 -2.07
CA ALA A 43 1.98 1.57 -3.01
C ALA A 43 2.41 0.88 -4.30
N THR A 44 3.50 1.36 -4.91
CA THR A 44 4.00 0.82 -6.18
C THR A 44 4.58 -0.59 -6.05
N HIS A 45 5.27 -0.87 -4.93
CA HIS A 45 5.79 -2.20 -4.65
C HIS A 45 4.68 -3.23 -4.46
N SER A 46 3.71 -2.94 -3.59
CA SER A 46 2.75 -3.96 -3.14
C SER A 46 1.46 -4.00 -3.98
N TYR A 47 0.89 -2.83 -4.28
CA TYR A 47 -0.47 -2.72 -4.82
C TYR A 47 -0.52 -2.41 -6.31
N VAL A 48 0.60 -2.06 -6.93
CA VAL A 48 0.68 -1.82 -8.38
C VAL A 48 1.45 -2.92 -9.08
N ARG A 49 2.68 -3.23 -8.65
CA ARG A 49 3.52 -4.25 -9.26
C ARG A 49 3.40 -5.62 -8.60
N GLY A 50 3.24 -5.63 -7.28
CA GLY A 50 3.39 -6.79 -6.42
C GLY A 50 2.15 -7.66 -6.28
N ILE A 51 2.21 -8.52 -5.28
CA ILE A 51 1.22 -9.60 -5.05
C ILE A 51 -0.17 -9.11 -4.65
N PHE A 52 -0.30 -7.86 -4.19
CA PHE A 52 -1.58 -7.25 -3.81
C PHE A 52 -2.18 -6.39 -4.92
N ARG A 53 -1.72 -6.48 -6.16
CA ARG A 53 -2.14 -5.65 -7.27
C ARG A 53 -3.53 -5.98 -7.83
N ARG A 54 -4.01 -7.20 -7.60
CA ARG A 54 -5.31 -7.67 -8.11
C ARG A 54 -6.21 -8.15 -7.00
N GLU A 55 -7.45 -7.67 -6.98
CA GLU A 55 -8.44 -8.06 -5.96
C GLU A 55 -8.72 -9.56 -5.99
N SER A 56 -8.76 -10.15 -7.18
CA SER A 56 -9.01 -11.59 -7.36
C SER A 56 -7.88 -12.49 -6.83
N GLU A 57 -6.67 -11.97 -6.74
CA GLU A 57 -5.49 -12.72 -6.27
C GLU A 57 -5.21 -12.50 -4.78
N ALA A 58 -5.57 -11.33 -4.24
CA ALA A 58 -5.16 -10.95 -2.90
C ALA A 58 -6.30 -10.48 -1.98
N ASN A 59 -7.20 -9.68 -2.41
CA ASN A 59 -8.33 -9.03 -1.75
C ASN A 59 -8.37 -7.53 -2.06
N PRO A 60 -9.55 -6.88 -1.92
CA PRO A 60 -9.66 -5.44 -1.99
C PRO A 60 -8.72 -4.75 -0.97
N ILE A 61 -8.18 -3.58 -1.33
CA ILE A 61 -7.27 -2.82 -0.45
C ILE A 61 -7.88 -2.52 0.92
N LEU A 62 -9.20 -2.44 0.99
CA LEU A 62 -9.93 -2.27 2.23
C LEU A 62 -9.64 -3.38 3.25
N LEU A 63 -9.53 -4.62 2.78
CA LEU A 63 -9.16 -5.77 3.61
C LEU A 63 -7.65 -5.96 3.70
N ALA A 64 -6.94 -5.79 2.59
CA ALA A 64 -5.50 -6.05 2.52
C ALA A 64 -4.66 -5.02 3.31
N LYS A 65 -5.16 -3.78 3.46
CA LYS A 65 -4.43 -2.68 4.12
C LYS A 65 -5.26 -1.92 5.14
N CYS A 66 -6.48 -1.48 4.78
CA CYS A 66 -7.25 -0.58 5.64
C CYS A 66 -7.92 -1.30 6.82
N CYS A 67 -7.81 -2.62 6.91
CA CYS A 67 -8.27 -3.38 8.09
C CYS A 67 -7.64 -2.85 9.40
N HIS A 68 -6.38 -2.42 9.36
CA HIS A 68 -5.71 -1.81 10.51
C HIS A 68 -6.36 -0.49 10.91
N ASP A 69 -6.72 0.33 9.94
CA ASP A 69 -7.33 1.64 10.16
C ASP A 69 -8.76 1.51 10.68
N ILE A 70 -9.53 0.61 10.10
CA ILE A 70 -10.90 0.30 10.55
C ILE A 70 -10.88 -0.26 11.97
N ASP A 71 -10.00 -1.22 12.25
CA ASP A 71 -9.83 -1.78 13.58
C ASP A 71 -9.48 -0.70 14.62
N PHE A 72 -8.55 0.19 14.25
CA PHE A 72 -8.17 1.31 15.11
C PHE A 72 -9.36 2.23 15.42
N LEU A 73 -10.17 2.59 14.43
CA LEU A 73 -11.33 3.46 14.61
C LEU A 73 -12.40 2.84 15.51
N LEU A 74 -12.70 1.56 15.31
CA LEU A 74 -13.65 0.82 16.16
C LEU A 74 -13.12 0.72 17.60
N TRP A 75 -11.85 0.44 17.77
CA TRP A 75 -11.21 0.37 19.07
C TRP A 75 -11.12 1.75 19.75
N LEU A 76 -10.82 2.80 19.00
CA LEU A 76 -10.72 4.18 19.49
C LEU A 76 -12.05 4.66 20.05
N THR A 77 -13.13 4.45 19.32
CA THR A 77 -14.47 4.92 19.71
C THR A 77 -15.17 3.99 20.72
N GLY A 78 -14.74 2.72 20.78
CA GLY A 78 -15.42 1.70 21.57
C GLY A 78 -16.80 1.34 21.04
N SER A 79 -17.08 1.66 19.77
CA SER A 79 -18.38 1.47 19.10
C SER A 79 -18.33 0.37 18.05
N HIS A 80 -19.50 -0.03 17.58
CA HIS A 80 -19.68 -0.97 16.49
C HIS A 80 -20.21 -0.23 15.26
N CYS A 81 -19.68 -0.55 14.07
CA CYS A 81 -20.18 -0.02 12.83
C CYS A 81 -21.59 -0.56 12.53
N ARG A 82 -22.57 0.32 12.38
CA ARG A 82 -23.97 0.01 12.04
C ARG A 82 -24.22 0.04 10.54
N ARG A 83 -23.63 1.02 9.86
CA ARG A 83 -23.72 1.19 8.41
C ARG A 83 -22.37 1.62 7.88
N LEU A 84 -22.09 1.18 6.66
CA LEU A 84 -20.85 1.48 5.96
C LEU A 84 -21.16 1.79 4.50
N SER A 85 -20.54 2.85 4.00
CA SER A 85 -20.50 3.18 2.57
C SER A 85 -19.05 3.42 2.16
N SER A 86 -18.68 2.91 1.00
CA SER A 86 -17.32 3.05 0.49
C SER A 86 -17.32 3.38 -1.00
N PHE A 87 -16.47 4.31 -1.40
CA PHE A 87 -16.25 4.73 -2.77
C PHE A 87 -14.75 4.75 -3.03
N GLY A 88 -14.33 4.10 -4.08
CA GLY A 88 -12.93 4.08 -4.50
C GLY A 88 -12.82 3.86 -5.99
N SER A 89 -11.69 4.22 -6.56
CA SER A 89 -11.40 3.90 -7.97
C SER A 89 -9.90 3.88 -8.21
N LEU A 90 -9.50 3.20 -9.27
CA LEU A 90 -8.15 3.27 -9.81
C LEU A 90 -8.11 4.44 -10.80
N ARG A 91 -7.34 5.48 -10.47
CA ARG A 91 -7.26 6.72 -11.25
C ARG A 91 -5.87 7.02 -11.80
N TRP A 92 -4.85 6.79 -11.00
CA TRP A 92 -3.50 7.25 -11.32
C TRP A 92 -2.67 6.19 -12.04
N PHE A 93 -2.61 4.98 -11.53
CA PHE A 93 -1.77 3.91 -12.07
C PHE A 93 -2.45 3.18 -13.24
N ARG A 94 -2.66 3.91 -14.34
CA ARG A 94 -3.35 3.47 -15.55
C ARG A 94 -2.56 3.86 -16.80
N ALA A 95 -2.74 3.12 -17.89
CA ALA A 95 -2.00 3.31 -19.14
C ALA A 95 -2.18 4.71 -19.75
N GLU A 96 -3.36 5.30 -19.58
CA GLU A 96 -3.68 6.65 -20.08
C GLU A 96 -2.88 7.78 -19.40
N ASN A 97 -2.35 7.51 -18.21
CA ASN A 97 -1.52 8.46 -17.45
C ASN A 97 -0.01 8.21 -17.64
N ALA A 98 0.36 7.28 -18.51
CA ALA A 98 1.76 6.99 -18.77
C ALA A 98 2.45 8.18 -19.42
N PRO A 99 3.54 8.72 -18.85
CA PRO A 99 4.26 9.85 -19.45
C PRO A 99 4.81 9.48 -20.82
N GLU A 100 4.93 10.50 -21.70
CA GLU A 100 5.58 10.35 -22.99
C GLU A 100 7.03 9.84 -22.80
N GLY A 101 7.47 8.93 -23.65
CA GLY A 101 8.79 8.30 -23.53
C GLY A 101 8.88 7.14 -22.54
N SER A 102 7.79 6.85 -21.78
CA SER A 102 7.76 5.69 -20.90
C SER A 102 7.71 4.37 -21.68
N ALA A 103 8.42 3.36 -21.18
CA ALA A 103 8.42 1.99 -21.72
C ALA A 103 7.57 1.04 -20.86
N ALA A 104 7.42 -0.20 -21.31
CA ALA A 104 6.73 -1.25 -20.55
C ALA A 104 7.47 -1.64 -19.26
N ARG A 105 8.79 -1.50 -19.26
CA ARG A 105 9.66 -1.84 -18.13
C ARG A 105 10.60 -0.68 -17.80
N CYS A 106 10.98 -0.57 -16.52
CA CYS A 106 11.83 0.53 -16.05
C CYS A 106 13.24 0.48 -16.67
N LEU A 107 13.81 -0.70 -16.90
CA LEU A 107 15.15 -0.82 -17.51
C LEU A 107 15.20 -0.35 -18.97
N ASP A 108 14.07 -0.34 -19.67
CA ASP A 108 13.97 0.07 -21.08
C ASP A 108 13.44 1.50 -21.20
N CYS A 109 13.17 2.16 -20.07
CA CYS A 109 12.46 3.44 -20.04
C CYS A 109 13.43 4.61 -20.22
N ARG A 110 13.16 5.48 -21.21
CA ARG A 110 14.01 6.64 -21.49
C ARG A 110 13.96 7.72 -20.42
N ILE A 111 12.86 7.78 -19.68
CA ILE A 111 12.64 8.77 -18.60
C ILE A 111 12.84 8.16 -17.22
N GLU A 112 13.50 6.99 -17.12
CA GLU A 112 13.64 6.23 -15.87
C GLU A 112 14.29 7.06 -14.75
N SER A 113 15.35 7.82 -15.07
CA SER A 113 16.11 8.62 -14.10
C SER A 113 15.32 9.76 -13.45
N GLU A 114 14.24 10.23 -14.08
CA GLU A 114 13.39 11.31 -13.57
C GLU A 114 12.07 10.75 -12.99
N CYS A 115 11.85 9.45 -13.11
CA CYS A 115 10.60 8.83 -12.71
C CYS A 115 10.55 8.59 -11.20
N PRO A 116 9.59 9.19 -10.48
CA PRO A 116 9.43 8.99 -9.02
C PRO A 116 9.04 7.56 -8.65
N PHE A 117 8.70 6.74 -9.64
CA PHE A 117 8.29 5.33 -9.48
C PHE A 117 9.33 4.36 -10.05
N SER A 118 10.58 4.81 -10.25
CA SER A 118 11.61 3.96 -10.82
C SER A 118 11.83 2.69 -9.99
N ALA A 119 11.59 1.53 -10.61
CA ALA A 119 11.89 0.24 -9.98
C ALA A 119 13.41 0.02 -9.84
N ARG A 120 14.20 0.55 -10.78
CA ARG A 120 15.65 0.48 -10.70
C ARG A 120 16.17 1.29 -9.52
N ASP A 121 15.67 2.52 -9.32
CA ASP A 121 16.03 3.32 -8.17
C ASP A 121 15.64 2.61 -6.87
N LEU A 122 14.41 2.17 -6.76
CA LEU A 122 13.85 1.54 -5.55
C LEU A 122 14.65 0.28 -5.14
N TYR A 123 14.84 -0.67 -6.05
CA TYR A 123 15.38 -1.98 -5.69
C TYR A 123 16.88 -2.09 -5.90
N TYR A 124 17.43 -1.47 -6.94
CA TYR A 124 18.84 -1.65 -7.29
C TYR A 124 19.73 -0.55 -6.69
N VAL A 125 19.30 0.71 -6.69
CA VAL A 125 20.09 1.84 -6.17
C VAL A 125 19.93 1.98 -4.67
N ARG A 126 18.69 2.20 -4.20
CA ARG A 126 18.39 2.40 -2.78
C ARG A 126 18.38 1.13 -1.94
N ARG A 127 18.28 -0.03 -2.59
CA ARG A 127 18.21 -1.34 -1.90
C ARG A 127 17.00 -1.52 -1.00
N ASP A 128 15.93 -0.82 -1.27
CA ASP A 128 14.68 -1.00 -0.55
C ASP A 128 14.03 -2.33 -0.91
N TRP A 129 13.42 -2.99 0.05
CA TRP A 129 12.71 -4.27 -0.13
C TRP A 129 13.57 -5.43 -0.63
N VAL A 130 14.90 -5.35 -0.50
CA VAL A 130 15.83 -6.40 -0.99
C VAL A 130 15.62 -7.75 -0.31
N SER A 131 15.06 -7.78 0.91
CA SER A 131 14.68 -9.02 1.60
C SER A 131 13.58 -9.82 0.89
N ASN A 132 12.91 -9.23 -0.08
CA ASN A 132 11.87 -9.90 -0.86
C ASN A 132 12.44 -10.63 -2.10
N PHE A 133 13.75 -10.54 -2.33
CA PHE A 133 14.42 -11.23 -3.44
C PHE A 133 15.01 -12.55 -2.96
N ASP A 134 14.55 -13.63 -3.57
CA ASP A 134 15.09 -14.97 -3.34
C ASP A 134 16.37 -15.11 -4.18
N VAL A 135 17.54 -15.10 -3.54
CA VAL A 135 18.82 -15.19 -4.23
C VAL A 135 19.20 -16.66 -4.41
N PRO A 136 19.22 -17.17 -5.64
CA PRO A 136 19.58 -18.57 -5.89
C PRO A 136 21.01 -18.89 -5.47
N PRO A 137 21.33 -20.15 -5.11
CA PRO A 137 22.69 -20.55 -4.83
C PRO A 137 23.64 -20.23 -6.00
N GLY A 138 24.73 -19.53 -5.68
CA GLY A 138 25.75 -19.11 -6.67
C GLY A 138 25.43 -17.82 -7.42
N ALA A 139 24.25 -17.23 -7.26
CA ALA A 139 23.90 -15.92 -7.79
C ALA A 139 24.29 -14.80 -6.80
N THR A 140 24.45 -13.58 -7.32
CA THR A 140 24.57 -12.38 -6.50
C THR A 140 23.22 -11.68 -6.36
N LEU A 141 23.02 -10.92 -5.29
CA LEU A 141 21.83 -10.11 -5.11
C LEU A 141 21.61 -9.15 -6.30
N ASP A 142 22.67 -8.53 -6.79
CA ASP A 142 22.62 -7.62 -7.95
C ASP A 142 22.09 -8.29 -9.21
N ALA A 143 22.60 -9.47 -9.53
CA ALA A 143 22.14 -10.24 -10.67
C ALA A 143 20.68 -10.65 -10.53
N THR A 144 20.27 -11.06 -9.33
CA THR A 144 18.89 -11.44 -9.03
C THR A 144 17.93 -10.24 -9.18
N ILE A 145 18.29 -9.08 -8.64
CA ILE A 145 17.48 -7.86 -8.78
C ILE A 145 17.37 -7.47 -10.27
N LEU A 146 18.50 -7.44 -11.00
CA LEU A 146 18.47 -7.06 -12.40
C LEU A 146 17.64 -8.03 -13.26
N GLU A 147 17.69 -9.32 -12.96
CA GLU A 147 16.86 -10.31 -13.64
C GLU A 147 15.36 -10.11 -13.35
N GLU A 148 15.00 -9.89 -12.09
CA GLU A 148 13.62 -9.54 -11.74
C GLU A 148 13.15 -8.26 -12.43
N LEU A 149 14.01 -7.24 -12.51
CA LEU A 149 13.68 -6.00 -13.23
C LEU A 149 13.52 -6.21 -14.74
N ARG A 150 14.22 -7.18 -15.34
CA ARG A 150 14.08 -7.53 -16.77
C ARG A 150 12.84 -8.35 -17.06
N THR A 151 12.56 -9.36 -16.25
CA THR A 151 11.61 -10.42 -16.58
C THR A 151 10.42 -10.47 -15.62
N GLY A 152 10.63 -10.15 -14.35
CA GLY A 152 9.65 -10.29 -13.27
C GLY A 152 8.64 -9.15 -13.19
N MET A 153 7.73 -9.27 -12.23
CA MET A 153 6.63 -8.30 -12.04
C MET A 153 7.11 -6.95 -11.53
N LEU A 154 8.17 -6.92 -10.73
CA LEU A 154 8.64 -5.69 -10.07
C LEU A 154 9.30 -4.70 -11.03
N GLY A 155 9.79 -5.16 -12.18
CA GLY A 155 10.40 -4.29 -13.20
C GLY A 155 9.42 -3.57 -14.12
N ARG A 156 8.11 -3.84 -14.02
CA ARG A 156 7.09 -3.23 -14.89
C ARG A 156 6.88 -1.75 -14.61
N CYS A 157 6.51 -1.02 -15.65
CA CYS A 157 6.06 0.36 -15.50
C CYS A 157 4.75 0.40 -14.69
N VAL A 158 4.65 1.27 -13.69
CA VAL A 158 3.45 1.40 -12.83
C VAL A 158 2.18 1.75 -13.60
N TYR A 159 2.32 2.39 -14.74
CA TYR A 159 1.18 2.76 -15.60
C TYR A 159 0.76 1.63 -16.57
N ARG A 160 1.53 0.53 -16.63
CA ARG A 160 1.31 -0.59 -17.55
C ARG A 160 1.20 -1.93 -16.83
N CYS A 161 0.95 -1.89 -15.53
CA CYS A 161 0.64 -3.08 -14.75
C CYS A 161 -0.80 -3.53 -14.98
N ASP A 162 -1.09 -4.74 -14.58
CA ASP A 162 -2.41 -5.37 -14.60
C ASP A 162 -3.14 -5.22 -13.25
N ASN A 163 -2.81 -4.15 -12.52
CA ASN A 163 -3.43 -3.83 -11.24
C ASN A 163 -4.87 -3.35 -11.44
N ASP A 164 -5.76 -3.78 -10.56
CA ASP A 164 -7.18 -3.39 -10.53
C ASP A 164 -7.62 -2.85 -9.17
N VAL A 165 -6.76 -2.94 -8.14
CA VAL A 165 -7.05 -2.36 -6.82
C VAL A 165 -7.10 -0.84 -6.89
N VAL A 166 -7.98 -0.25 -6.10
CA VAL A 166 -8.16 1.21 -6.04
C VAL A 166 -6.90 1.90 -5.52
N ASP A 167 -6.57 3.09 -6.06
CA ASP A 167 -5.46 3.92 -5.59
C ASP A 167 -5.91 5.07 -4.68
N HIS A 168 -7.22 5.29 -4.57
CA HIS A 168 -7.83 6.14 -3.55
C HIS A 168 -9.19 5.56 -3.13
N GLN A 169 -9.53 5.76 -1.86
CA GLN A 169 -10.78 5.26 -1.31
C GLN A 169 -11.29 6.18 -0.20
N LEU A 170 -12.58 6.40 -0.16
CA LEU A 170 -13.31 7.03 0.94
C LEU A 170 -14.18 5.96 1.61
N LEU A 171 -14.18 5.97 2.93
CA LEU A 171 -15.05 5.10 3.74
C LEU A 171 -15.81 5.98 4.72
N SER A 172 -17.14 5.85 4.75
CA SER A 172 -18.00 6.46 5.75
C SER A 172 -18.64 5.39 6.60
N MET A 173 -18.54 5.53 7.92
CA MET A 173 -19.09 4.60 8.90
C MET A 173 -20.01 5.33 9.87
N GLU A 174 -21.19 4.78 10.06
CA GLU A 174 -22.09 5.14 11.19
C GLU A 174 -21.81 4.18 12.34
N MET A 175 -21.45 4.74 13.47
CA MET A 175 -21.07 4.00 14.69
C MET A 175 -22.22 3.88 15.68
#